data_0c32d20a289f19b06006153b4b6e36e5
#
_entry.id   0c32d20a289f19b06006153b4b6e36e5
#
_cell.length_a   1.000
_cell.length_b   1.000
_cell.length_c   1.000
_cell.angle_alpha   90.00
_cell.angle_beta   90.00
_cell.angle_gamma   90.00
#
_symmetry.space_group_name_H-M   'P 1'
#
loop_
_entity.id
_entity.type
_entity.pdbx_description
1 polymer ?
#
loop_
_entity_poly.entity_id
_entity_poly.type
_entity_poly.pdbx_seq_one_letter_code
_entity_poly.pdbx_strand_id
1 'polypeptide(L)'
;AIAELDKVDIKTELDAHKSLQAHKENSTALRSLQKEKAYHEHSLTRAESDVGKTEADMDYAKDAKCPTCEQPLNDEKHKKLHEKLNITLTEGRKDVEQLKSDLAKIQQGIDEIGDVGQVPDTYYETIDEAYNHKGSLKDLKRQLEHTEKSSNPYAEQIEELTHKAIQKIDYTKINDMEDLYRHQEFLYKLLTAK
;
A
#
# COMPACT_ATOMS: atom_id res chain seq x y z
N ALA A 1 -7.51 7.95 24.70
CA ALA A 1 -7.67 6.98 23.60
C ALA A 1 -7.74 7.70 22.25
N ILE A 2 -8.76 8.57 21.99
CA ILE A 2 -8.91 9.26 20.69
C ILE A 2 -7.65 10.06 20.33
N ALA A 3 -7.11 10.87 21.25
CA ALA A 3 -5.92 11.69 21.02
C ALA A 3 -4.64 10.86 20.69
N GLU A 4 -4.57 9.61 21.09
CA GLU A 4 -3.49 8.71 20.72
C GLU A 4 -3.68 8.16 19.31
N LEU A 5 -4.92 7.79 18.97
CA LEU A 5 -5.26 7.30 17.63
C LEU A 5 -5.19 8.40 16.57
N ASP A 6 -5.54 9.65 16.90
CA ASP A 6 -5.44 10.79 15.96
C ASP A 6 -3.99 11.19 15.60
N LYS A 7 -2.96 10.60 16.25
CA LYS A 7 -1.56 10.85 15.89
C LYS A 7 -1.16 10.24 14.54
N VAL A 8 -1.85 9.20 14.12
CA VAL A 8 -1.61 8.54 12.82
C VAL A 8 -2.64 9.04 11.82
N ASP A 9 -2.17 9.67 10.75
CA ASP A 9 -3.05 10.00 9.62
C ASP A 9 -3.43 8.72 8.86
N ILE A 10 -4.56 8.16 9.26
CA ILE A 10 -5.04 6.88 8.75
C ILE A 10 -5.39 6.92 7.25
N LYS A 11 -5.65 8.10 6.69
CA LYS A 11 -5.90 8.24 5.26
C LYS A 11 -4.59 8.09 4.48
N THR A 12 -3.56 8.81 4.89
CA THR A 12 -2.21 8.71 4.32
C THR A 12 -1.68 7.28 4.46
N GLU A 13 -1.90 6.66 5.61
CA GLU A 13 -1.49 5.27 5.88
C GLU A 13 -2.16 4.25 4.93
N LEU A 14 -3.47 4.36 4.73
CA LEU A 14 -4.19 3.50 3.77
C LEU A 14 -3.74 3.72 2.32
N ASP A 15 -3.40 4.95 1.95
CA ASP A 15 -2.88 5.24 0.61
C ASP A 15 -1.44 4.74 0.47
N ALA A 16 -0.61 4.80 1.52
CA ALA A 16 0.71 4.18 1.56
C ALA A 16 0.64 2.66 1.36
N HIS A 17 -0.30 1.96 2.01
CA HIS A 17 -0.52 0.52 1.80
C HIS A 17 -0.94 0.17 0.39
N LYS A 18 -1.80 0.98 -0.26
CA LYS A 18 -2.15 0.77 -1.68
C LYS A 18 -0.93 0.96 -2.59
N SER A 19 -0.14 2.00 -2.32
CA SER A 19 1.11 2.25 -3.04
C SER A 19 2.11 1.12 -2.84
N LEU A 20 2.21 0.56 -1.64
CA LEU A 20 3.05 -0.60 -1.33
C LEU A 20 2.60 -1.84 -2.10
N GLN A 21 1.29 -2.07 -2.21
CA GLN A 21 0.74 -3.18 -2.99
C GLN A 21 1.10 -3.01 -4.48
N ALA A 22 0.85 -1.83 -5.06
CA ALA A 22 1.20 -1.52 -6.44
C ALA A 22 2.71 -1.64 -6.70
N HIS A 23 3.55 -1.17 -5.76
CA HIS A 23 5.00 -1.34 -5.82
C HIS A 23 5.42 -2.81 -5.86
N LYS A 24 4.83 -3.67 -5.02
CA LYS A 24 5.10 -5.11 -5.00
C LYS A 24 4.71 -5.79 -6.32
N GLU A 25 3.55 -5.46 -6.86
CA GLU A 25 3.05 -5.97 -8.13
C GLU A 25 3.96 -5.55 -9.29
N ASN A 26 4.27 -4.26 -9.42
CA ASN A 26 5.15 -3.72 -10.45
C ASN A 26 6.57 -4.28 -10.34
N SER A 27 7.12 -4.38 -9.14
CA SER A 27 8.46 -4.96 -8.91
C SER A 27 8.52 -6.43 -9.31
N THR A 28 7.46 -7.18 -9.04
CA THR A 28 7.36 -8.60 -9.42
C THR A 28 7.23 -8.75 -10.94
N ALA A 29 6.38 -7.94 -11.57
CA ALA A 29 6.21 -7.93 -13.03
C ALA A 29 7.51 -7.52 -13.74
N LEU A 30 8.16 -6.46 -13.29
CA LEU A 30 9.45 -5.99 -13.83
C LEU A 30 10.52 -7.10 -13.76
N ARG A 31 10.64 -7.77 -12.61
CA ARG A 31 11.59 -8.87 -12.42
C ARG A 31 11.29 -10.06 -13.33
N SER A 32 10.02 -10.34 -13.58
CA SER A 32 9.59 -11.40 -14.52
C SER A 32 9.98 -11.06 -15.94
N LEU A 33 9.65 -9.85 -16.41
CA LEU A 33 9.99 -9.36 -17.75
C LEU A 33 11.51 -9.29 -17.98
N GLN A 34 12.29 -8.89 -16.98
CA GLN A 34 13.75 -8.86 -17.07
C GLN A 34 14.34 -10.29 -17.24
N LYS A 35 13.79 -11.30 -16.56
CA LYS A 35 14.20 -12.69 -16.74
C LYS A 35 13.84 -13.21 -18.13
N GLU A 36 12.64 -12.90 -18.59
CA GLU A 36 12.17 -13.27 -19.91
C GLU A 36 13.03 -12.62 -21.01
N LYS A 37 13.34 -11.32 -20.86
CA LYS A 37 14.26 -10.61 -21.74
C LYS A 37 15.61 -11.30 -21.85
N ALA A 38 16.23 -11.61 -20.70
CA ALA A 38 17.54 -12.29 -20.68
C ALA A 38 17.49 -13.65 -21.38
N TYR A 39 16.40 -14.41 -21.21
CA TYR A 39 16.21 -15.69 -21.90
C TYR A 39 16.10 -15.49 -23.42
N HIS A 40 15.31 -14.53 -23.88
CA HIS A 40 15.16 -14.25 -25.30
C HIS A 40 16.43 -13.67 -25.94
N GLU A 41 17.19 -12.83 -25.23
CA GLU A 41 18.50 -12.33 -25.69
C GLU A 41 19.50 -13.48 -25.90
N HIS A 42 19.55 -14.43 -24.97
CA HIS A 42 20.40 -15.60 -25.11
C HIS A 42 19.95 -16.47 -26.31
N SER A 43 18.64 -16.66 -26.47
CA SER A 43 18.05 -17.43 -27.56
C SER A 43 18.32 -16.76 -28.91
N LEU A 44 18.22 -15.43 -28.99
CA LEU A 44 18.55 -14.65 -30.19
C LEU A 44 20.02 -14.80 -30.58
N THR A 45 20.94 -14.63 -29.62
CA THR A 45 22.38 -14.81 -29.85
C THR A 45 22.68 -16.20 -30.44
N ARG A 46 22.01 -17.24 -29.93
CA ARG A 46 22.15 -18.59 -30.42
C ARG A 46 21.61 -18.74 -31.83
N ALA A 47 20.41 -18.25 -32.09
CA ALA A 47 19.78 -18.29 -33.42
C ALA A 47 20.61 -17.53 -34.48
N GLU A 48 21.11 -16.35 -34.14
CA GLU A 48 22.00 -15.56 -35.02
C GLU A 48 23.31 -16.31 -35.31
N SER A 49 23.90 -16.96 -34.31
CA SER A 49 25.09 -17.79 -34.51
C SER A 49 24.81 -19.00 -35.43
N ASP A 50 23.66 -19.64 -35.30
CA ASP A 50 23.32 -20.79 -36.13
C ASP A 50 22.95 -20.35 -37.56
N VAL A 51 22.31 -19.24 -37.74
CA VAL A 51 22.12 -18.59 -39.08
C VAL A 51 23.47 -18.28 -39.72
N GLY A 52 24.40 -17.65 -38.98
CA GLY A 52 25.74 -17.34 -39.49
C GLY A 52 26.53 -18.59 -39.92
N LYS A 53 26.45 -19.69 -39.17
CA LYS A 53 27.05 -20.98 -39.54
C LYS A 53 26.44 -21.53 -40.85
N THR A 54 25.10 -21.49 -40.92
CA THR A 54 24.38 -21.98 -42.10
C THR A 54 24.72 -21.16 -43.37
N GLU A 55 24.89 -19.82 -43.19
CA GLU A 55 25.36 -18.94 -44.28
C GLU A 55 26.77 -19.32 -44.76
N ALA A 56 27.69 -19.54 -43.81
CA ALA A 56 29.03 -19.96 -44.14
C ALA A 56 29.06 -21.33 -44.85
N ASP A 57 28.24 -22.30 -44.37
CA ASP A 57 28.10 -23.59 -45.02
C ASP A 57 27.51 -23.46 -46.43
N MET A 58 26.53 -22.57 -46.62
CA MET A 58 25.95 -22.31 -47.91
C MET A 58 26.98 -21.70 -48.90
N ASP A 59 27.81 -20.75 -48.46
CA ASP A 59 28.85 -20.15 -49.29
C ASP A 59 29.94 -21.19 -49.63
N TYR A 60 30.34 -22.01 -48.65
CA TYR A 60 31.27 -23.10 -48.93
C TYR A 60 30.69 -24.10 -49.97
N ALA A 61 29.42 -24.43 -49.87
CA ALA A 61 28.75 -25.34 -50.80
C ALA A 61 28.62 -24.79 -52.23
N LYS A 62 28.47 -23.45 -52.38
CA LYS A 62 28.45 -22.77 -53.72
C LYS A 62 29.77 -22.85 -54.42
N ASP A 63 30.88 -22.73 -53.68
CA ASP A 63 32.23 -22.70 -54.24
C ASP A 63 32.88 -24.10 -54.30
N ALA A 64 32.13 -25.14 -53.89
CA ALA A 64 32.65 -26.51 -53.88
C ALA A 64 33.09 -27.00 -55.26
N LYS A 65 34.36 -27.28 -55.38
CA LYS A 65 34.99 -27.85 -56.58
C LYS A 65 35.56 -29.20 -56.25
N CYS A 66 35.62 -30.07 -57.32
CA CYS A 66 36.29 -31.37 -57.19
C CYS A 66 37.80 -31.14 -56.90
N PRO A 67 38.37 -31.68 -55.84
CA PRO A 67 39.78 -31.48 -55.51
C PRO A 67 40.76 -32.07 -56.55
N THR A 68 40.24 -32.93 -57.40
CA THR A 68 41.07 -33.63 -58.40
C THR A 68 41.03 -32.95 -59.78
N CYS A 69 39.88 -32.39 -60.23
CA CYS A 69 39.71 -31.84 -61.56
C CYS A 69 39.21 -30.37 -61.55
N GLU A 70 39.02 -29.75 -60.37
CA GLU A 70 38.59 -28.39 -60.17
C GLU A 70 37.21 -28.03 -60.79
N GLN A 71 36.49 -29.08 -61.26
CA GLN A 71 35.14 -28.86 -61.80
C GLN A 71 34.14 -28.58 -60.68
N PRO A 72 33.16 -27.68 -60.91
CA PRO A 72 32.13 -27.41 -59.92
C PRO A 72 31.30 -28.68 -59.63
N LEU A 73 31.03 -28.94 -58.36
CA LEU A 73 30.25 -30.09 -57.93
C LEU A 73 28.75 -29.76 -58.11
N ASN A 74 28.17 -30.18 -59.25
CA ASN A 74 26.79 -29.94 -59.63
C ASN A 74 25.92 -31.22 -59.63
N ASP A 75 26.31 -32.22 -58.86
CA ASP A 75 25.55 -33.46 -58.77
C ASP A 75 24.24 -33.30 -57.97
N GLU A 76 23.35 -34.26 -58.06
CA GLU A 76 22.05 -34.30 -57.42
C GLU A 76 22.16 -34.19 -55.88
N LYS A 77 23.24 -34.66 -55.30
CA LYS A 77 23.48 -34.60 -53.86
C LYS A 77 23.78 -33.15 -53.39
N HIS A 78 24.60 -32.44 -54.16
CA HIS A 78 24.91 -31.02 -53.91
C HIS A 78 23.67 -30.13 -54.05
N LYS A 79 22.83 -30.36 -55.06
CA LYS A 79 21.55 -29.67 -55.20
C LYS A 79 20.65 -29.85 -54.02
N LYS A 80 20.51 -31.11 -53.55
CA LYS A 80 19.72 -31.40 -52.33
C LYS A 80 20.31 -30.78 -51.08
N LEU A 81 21.64 -30.71 -50.95
CA LEU A 81 22.30 -30.04 -49.83
C LEU A 81 21.99 -28.54 -49.83
N HIS A 82 22.16 -27.89 -51.02
CA HIS A 82 21.80 -26.47 -51.15
C HIS A 82 20.34 -26.17 -50.84
N GLU A 83 19.42 -27.01 -51.26
CA GLU A 83 17.99 -26.89 -50.96
C GLU A 83 17.74 -26.98 -49.46
N LYS A 84 18.33 -27.99 -48.78
CA LYS A 84 18.23 -28.10 -47.31
C LYS A 84 18.81 -26.90 -46.60
N LEU A 85 20.01 -26.43 -46.93
CA LEU A 85 20.63 -25.28 -46.31
C LEU A 85 19.78 -24.03 -46.53
N ASN A 86 19.19 -23.85 -47.71
CA ASN A 86 18.32 -22.72 -47.99
C ASN A 86 17.03 -22.73 -47.16
N ILE A 87 16.42 -23.90 -46.96
CA ILE A 87 15.27 -24.05 -46.07
C ILE A 87 15.67 -23.71 -44.63
N THR A 88 16.74 -24.32 -44.12
CA THR A 88 17.23 -24.03 -42.76
C THR A 88 17.58 -22.59 -42.55
N LEU A 89 18.20 -21.93 -43.54
CA LEU A 89 18.53 -20.50 -43.50
C LEU A 89 17.26 -19.62 -43.43
N THR A 90 16.28 -19.99 -44.28
CA THR A 90 15.00 -19.22 -44.30
C THR A 90 14.23 -19.35 -43.00
N GLU A 91 14.17 -20.54 -42.40
CA GLU A 91 13.55 -20.82 -41.09
C GLU A 91 14.31 -20.10 -39.99
N GLY A 92 15.65 -20.24 -39.93
CA GLY A 92 16.47 -19.59 -38.91
C GLY A 92 16.37 -18.04 -38.96
N ARG A 93 16.29 -17.45 -40.14
CA ARG A 93 16.06 -15.99 -40.28
C ARG A 93 14.68 -15.56 -39.78
N LYS A 94 13.64 -16.38 -40.00
CA LYS A 94 12.31 -16.13 -39.44
C LYS A 94 12.32 -16.20 -37.92
N ASP A 95 13.02 -17.17 -37.37
CA ASP A 95 13.14 -17.32 -35.91
C ASP A 95 13.87 -16.12 -35.29
N VAL A 96 14.93 -15.63 -35.91
CA VAL A 96 15.64 -14.40 -35.52
C VAL A 96 14.71 -13.20 -35.52
N GLU A 97 13.93 -13.01 -36.61
CA GLU A 97 12.94 -11.94 -36.70
C GLU A 97 11.86 -12.00 -35.62
N GLN A 98 11.35 -13.21 -35.37
CA GLN A 98 10.36 -13.44 -34.31
C GLN A 98 10.93 -13.09 -32.94
N LEU A 99 12.13 -13.59 -32.62
CA LEU A 99 12.80 -13.29 -31.34
C LEU A 99 13.07 -11.79 -31.15
N LYS A 100 13.45 -11.08 -32.21
CA LYS A 100 13.61 -9.60 -32.19
C LYS A 100 12.28 -8.89 -31.91
N SER A 101 11.20 -9.36 -32.54
CA SER A 101 9.86 -8.81 -32.31
C SER A 101 9.40 -9.04 -30.86
N ASP A 102 9.65 -10.23 -30.31
CA ASP A 102 9.26 -10.56 -28.94
C ASP A 102 10.11 -9.80 -27.91
N LEU A 103 11.40 -9.62 -28.16
CA LEU A 103 12.26 -8.75 -27.35
C LEU A 103 11.77 -7.29 -27.34
N ALA A 104 11.32 -6.78 -28.49
CA ALA A 104 10.77 -5.43 -28.56
C ALA A 104 9.49 -5.28 -27.69
N LYS A 105 8.60 -6.28 -27.71
CA LYS A 105 7.39 -6.29 -26.87
C LYS A 105 7.74 -6.36 -25.38
N ILE A 106 8.69 -7.21 -25.01
CA ILE A 106 9.16 -7.34 -23.63
C ILE A 106 9.77 -6.02 -23.17
N GLN A 107 10.60 -5.39 -24.01
CA GLN A 107 11.18 -4.08 -23.68
C GLN A 107 10.11 -3.01 -23.53
N GLN A 108 9.11 -2.98 -24.39
CA GLN A 108 7.97 -2.08 -24.24
C GLN A 108 7.26 -2.30 -22.89
N GLY A 109 7.01 -3.55 -22.48
CA GLY A 109 6.41 -3.85 -21.19
C GLY A 109 7.27 -3.39 -20.01
N ILE A 110 8.59 -3.47 -20.12
CA ILE A 110 9.52 -2.94 -19.11
C ILE A 110 9.44 -1.42 -19.05
N ASP A 111 9.41 -0.75 -20.20
CA ASP A 111 9.33 0.71 -20.29
C ASP A 111 7.99 1.26 -19.81
N GLU A 112 6.89 0.53 -20.02
CA GLU A 112 5.56 0.86 -19.49
C GLU A 112 5.49 0.80 -17.96
N ILE A 113 6.17 -0.18 -17.34
CA ILE A 113 6.27 -0.24 -15.87
C ILE A 113 7.17 0.89 -15.35
N GLY A 114 8.23 1.20 -16.07
CA GLY A 114 9.18 2.25 -15.71
C GLY A 114 9.96 1.97 -14.43
N ASP A 115 10.37 3.04 -13.76
CA ASP A 115 11.05 2.96 -12.48
C ASP A 115 10.03 2.75 -11.36
N VAL A 116 10.15 1.63 -10.65
CA VAL A 116 9.26 1.28 -9.54
C VAL A 116 9.54 2.15 -8.29
N GLY A 117 10.69 2.83 -8.25
CA GLY A 117 11.06 3.73 -7.16
C GLY A 117 11.36 3.00 -5.84
N GLN A 118 11.33 3.77 -4.74
CA GLN A 118 11.56 3.24 -3.40
C GLN A 118 10.29 2.59 -2.84
N VAL A 119 10.50 1.60 -1.96
CA VAL A 119 9.41 0.95 -1.24
C VAL A 119 8.69 1.99 -0.38
N PRO A 120 7.37 2.18 -0.52
CA PRO A 120 6.62 3.06 0.36
C PRO A 120 6.72 2.64 1.81
N ASP A 121 6.93 3.61 2.70
CA ASP A 121 6.98 3.38 4.14
C ASP A 121 5.56 3.37 4.71
N THR A 122 5.28 2.42 5.61
CA THR A 122 3.98 2.25 6.27
C THR A 122 4.18 2.19 7.78
N TYR A 123 3.28 2.77 8.54
CA TYR A 123 3.29 2.73 10.00
C TYR A 123 2.87 1.34 10.53
N TYR A 124 1.84 0.75 9.90
CA TYR A 124 1.37 -0.59 10.22
C TYR A 124 1.99 -1.65 9.30
N GLU A 125 2.15 -2.87 9.81
CA GLU A 125 2.66 -3.99 9.01
C GLU A 125 1.63 -4.46 7.97
N THR A 126 0.34 -4.39 8.33
CA THR A 126 -0.76 -4.84 7.49
C THR A 126 -1.82 -3.77 7.28
N ILE A 127 -2.47 -3.82 6.12
CA ILE A 127 -3.60 -2.93 5.81
C ILE A 127 -4.80 -3.18 6.74
N ASP A 128 -4.95 -4.41 7.25
CA ASP A 128 -6.04 -4.76 8.17
C ASP A 128 -5.88 -4.05 9.53
N GLU A 129 -4.66 -3.87 10.00
CA GLU A 129 -4.37 -3.08 11.20
C GLU A 129 -4.75 -1.61 10.99
N ALA A 130 -4.45 -1.06 9.83
CA ALA A 130 -4.85 0.30 9.47
C ALA A 130 -6.38 0.45 9.39
N TYR A 131 -7.10 -0.55 8.86
CA TYR A 131 -8.56 -0.56 8.86
C TYR A 131 -9.15 -0.72 10.26
N ASN A 132 -8.56 -1.56 11.11
CA ASN A 132 -8.97 -1.73 12.51
C ASN A 132 -8.80 -0.43 13.29
N HIS A 133 -7.67 0.26 13.09
CA HIS A 133 -7.46 1.60 13.66
C HIS A 133 -8.56 2.57 13.20
N LYS A 134 -8.83 2.64 11.90
CA LYS A 134 -9.90 3.50 11.34
C LYS A 134 -11.26 3.19 11.94
N GLY A 135 -11.58 1.90 12.10
CA GLY A 135 -12.82 1.44 12.74
C GLY A 135 -12.91 1.91 14.19
N SER A 136 -11.89 1.63 14.98
CA SER A 136 -11.81 2.00 16.40
C SER A 136 -11.93 3.52 16.61
N LEU A 137 -11.24 4.30 15.79
CA LEU A 137 -11.32 5.76 15.84
C LEU A 137 -12.73 6.27 15.53
N LYS A 138 -13.37 5.73 14.51
CA LYS A 138 -14.74 6.06 14.14
C LYS A 138 -15.74 5.73 15.25
N ASP A 139 -15.61 4.54 15.84
CA ASP A 139 -16.51 4.09 16.90
C ASP A 139 -16.34 4.92 18.17
N LEU A 140 -15.11 5.23 18.56
CA LEU A 140 -14.83 6.10 19.71
C LEU A 140 -15.36 7.53 19.50
N LYS A 141 -15.19 8.10 18.30
CA LYS A 141 -15.75 9.43 17.98
C LYS A 141 -17.28 9.41 18.02
N ARG A 142 -17.90 8.36 17.54
CA ARG A 142 -19.36 8.19 17.62
C ARG A 142 -19.86 8.02 19.06
N GLN A 143 -19.15 7.26 19.90
CA GLN A 143 -19.46 7.13 21.32
C GLN A 143 -19.33 8.46 22.05
N LEU A 144 -18.28 9.23 21.77
CA LEU A 144 -18.08 10.56 22.33
C LEU A 144 -19.24 11.49 21.96
N GLU A 145 -19.59 11.56 20.68
CA GLU A 145 -20.71 12.37 20.18
C GLU A 145 -22.05 11.98 20.84
N HIS A 146 -22.30 10.67 21.00
CA HIS A 146 -23.49 10.18 21.69
C HIS A 146 -23.49 10.59 23.15
N THR A 147 -22.36 10.49 23.84
CA THR A 147 -22.23 10.87 25.25
C THR A 147 -22.39 12.38 25.45
N GLU A 148 -21.85 13.20 24.54
CA GLU A 148 -22.00 14.66 24.59
C GLU A 148 -23.43 15.11 24.31
N LYS A 149 -24.14 14.40 23.43
CA LYS A 149 -25.56 14.68 23.11
C LYS A 149 -26.54 14.07 24.12
N SER A 150 -26.12 13.09 24.92
CA SER A 150 -26.98 12.54 25.95
C SER A 150 -27.16 13.54 27.08
N SER A 151 -28.41 13.90 27.37
CA SER A 151 -28.73 14.74 28.52
C SER A 151 -28.25 14.03 29.79
N ASN A 152 -27.65 14.79 30.70
CA ASN A 152 -27.27 14.25 32.02
C ASN A 152 -28.53 13.74 32.73
N PRO A 153 -28.68 12.41 33.01
CA PRO A 153 -29.87 11.87 33.65
C PRO A 153 -30.11 12.45 35.06
N TYR A 154 -29.10 13.09 35.63
CA TYR A 154 -29.16 13.72 36.96
C TYR A 154 -29.30 15.26 36.86
N ALA A 155 -29.51 15.85 35.70
CA ALA A 155 -29.56 17.30 35.53
C ALA A 155 -30.67 17.92 36.42
N GLU A 156 -31.87 17.36 36.41
CA GLU A 156 -32.98 17.83 37.25
C GLU A 156 -32.67 17.70 38.73
N GLN A 157 -32.07 16.58 39.15
CA GLN A 157 -31.69 16.37 40.55
C GLN A 157 -30.59 17.35 41.02
N ILE A 158 -29.62 17.62 40.14
CA ILE A 158 -28.58 18.61 40.40
C ILE A 158 -29.19 20.01 40.57
N GLU A 159 -30.13 20.36 39.69
CA GLU A 159 -30.82 21.67 39.72
C GLU A 159 -31.65 21.77 41.03
N GLU A 160 -32.44 20.76 41.40
CA GLU A 160 -33.16 20.73 42.66
C GLU A 160 -32.24 20.87 43.90
N LEU A 161 -31.14 20.11 43.89
CA LEU A 161 -30.17 20.18 45.01
C LEU A 161 -29.49 21.54 45.08
N THR A 162 -29.19 22.14 43.94
CA THR A 162 -28.60 23.47 43.83
C THR A 162 -29.59 24.51 44.37
N HIS A 163 -30.87 24.44 43.97
CA HIS A 163 -31.91 25.33 44.52
C HIS A 163 -32.12 25.15 46.01
N LYS A 164 -32.11 23.94 46.52
CA LYS A 164 -32.20 23.63 47.97
C LYS A 164 -30.97 24.16 48.73
N ALA A 165 -29.78 24.03 48.15
CA ALA A 165 -28.54 24.53 48.78
C ALA A 165 -28.45 26.07 48.78
N ILE A 166 -29.09 26.75 47.81
CA ILE A 166 -29.13 28.20 47.67
C ILE A 166 -30.23 28.80 48.56
N GLN A 167 -31.21 28.02 49.05
CA GLN A 167 -32.11 28.50 50.08
C GLN A 167 -31.25 28.82 51.32
N LYS A 168 -30.85 30.08 51.43
CA LYS A 168 -30.21 30.58 52.63
C LYS A 168 -31.18 30.35 53.77
N ILE A 169 -30.82 29.43 54.69
CA ILE A 169 -31.54 29.31 55.95
C ILE A 169 -31.41 30.69 56.63
N ASP A 170 -32.53 31.41 56.69
CA ASP A 170 -32.56 32.69 57.34
C ASP A 170 -32.57 32.46 58.83
N TYR A 171 -31.41 32.52 59.43
CA TYR A 171 -31.23 32.40 60.89
C TYR A 171 -31.59 33.69 61.67
N THR A 172 -31.98 34.78 60.98
CA THR A 172 -32.25 36.04 61.62
C THR A 172 -33.27 35.93 62.76
N LYS A 173 -34.38 35.22 62.49
CA LYS A 173 -35.39 34.99 63.51
C LYS A 173 -34.92 34.15 64.67
N ILE A 174 -34.06 33.17 64.39
CA ILE A 174 -33.49 32.30 65.47
C ILE A 174 -32.53 33.11 66.33
N ASN A 175 -31.67 33.90 65.71
CA ASN A 175 -30.73 34.77 66.42
C ASN A 175 -31.47 35.86 67.21
N ASP A 176 -32.51 36.45 66.66
CA ASP A 176 -33.35 37.44 67.37
C ASP A 176 -34.03 36.81 68.62
N MET A 177 -34.50 35.58 68.50
CA MET A 177 -35.09 34.83 69.60
C MET A 177 -34.04 34.44 70.67
N GLU A 178 -32.85 34.05 70.25
CA GLU A 178 -31.74 33.77 71.18
C GLU A 178 -31.31 35.02 71.95
N ASP A 179 -31.20 36.13 71.26
CA ASP A 179 -30.88 37.41 71.93
C ASP A 179 -31.97 37.84 72.88
N LEU A 180 -33.24 37.68 72.51
CA LEU A 180 -34.37 37.98 73.41
C LEU A 180 -34.33 37.07 74.64
N TYR A 181 -34.04 35.77 74.43
CA TYR A 181 -33.91 34.81 75.52
C TYR A 181 -32.76 35.18 76.49
N ARG A 182 -31.60 35.55 75.97
CA ARG A 182 -30.45 35.99 76.77
C ARG A 182 -30.77 37.25 77.55
N HIS A 183 -31.52 38.21 76.99
CA HIS A 183 -31.96 39.37 77.66
C HIS A 183 -32.95 39.06 78.84
N GLN A 184 -33.90 38.15 78.61
CA GLN A 184 -34.84 37.68 79.62
C GLN A 184 -34.11 36.96 80.70
N GLU A 185 -33.16 36.11 80.41
CA GLU A 185 -32.36 35.38 81.43
C GLU A 185 -31.51 36.32 82.23
N PHE A 186 -30.92 37.32 81.61
CA PHE A 186 -30.17 38.38 82.31
C PHE A 186 -31.08 39.17 83.30
N LEU A 187 -32.24 39.59 82.86
CA LEU A 187 -33.21 40.29 83.70
C LEU A 187 -33.70 39.43 84.83
N TYR A 188 -33.97 38.13 84.57
CA TYR A 188 -34.38 37.17 85.62
C TYR A 188 -33.29 37.03 86.66
N LYS A 189 -32.04 36.86 86.28
CA LYS A 189 -30.90 36.79 87.20
C LYS A 189 -30.74 38.07 88.02
N LEU A 190 -30.93 39.23 87.43
CA LEU A 190 -30.87 40.49 88.15
C LEU A 190 -31.98 40.64 89.16
N LEU A 191 -33.20 40.21 88.87
CA LEU A 191 -34.38 40.31 89.78
C LEU A 191 -34.39 39.26 90.82
N THR A 192 -33.72 38.15 90.67
CA THR A 192 -33.66 37.02 91.58
C THR A 192 -32.39 36.98 92.47
N ALA A 193 -31.40 37.83 92.10
CA ALA A 193 -30.20 37.99 92.90
C ALA A 193 -30.54 38.75 94.21
N LYS A 194 -30.64 38.03 95.33
CA LYS A 194 -30.68 38.61 96.64
C LYS A 194 -29.27 38.69 97.21
#